data_44db57a4ef6dc60e3430871ecbab15c5
#
_entry.id   44db57a4ef6dc60e3430871ecbab15c5
#
_cell.length_a   1.000
_cell.length_b   1.000
_cell.length_c   1.000
_cell.angle_alpha   90.00
_cell.angle_beta   90.00
_cell.angle_gamma   90.00
#
_symmetry.space_group_name_H-M   'P 1'
#
loop_
_entity.id
_entity.type
_entity.pdbx_description
1 polymer ?
#
loop_
_entity_poly.entity_id
_entity_poly.type
_entity_poly.pdbx_seq_one_letter_code
_entity_poly.pdbx_strand_id
1 'polypeptide(L)'
;MHSLKNHNGSTLLISLVLVLLFTVLGLSLLSLSINGASKNTTRKDTVASYDLSQKGIDYLVNKIEYEVEKELGTNGLAASTYVTKLESILNKYKCTSITNTDKSKTVTTGNMEYCIDSYTNKVDISGKDNVHRKIVKIKSIGSSGNIKKDMLHEIEIGADSIPDFLNYAIGTNKTNDNRDGDGNLYLHGGVEIKGDIKVEGDLITYNKGYGNNVWVNSVYPRAQGYNTEKAKIVLKGSAYHLKNNTTMSDHLSRTNFKNNSNYEQFVREGKLDLTKYFNPVFAPEIVNRNPVKTKIVITDYESDMKFNYNSPNTTQEYIETNNLDKITVKNSNKTTKNMYFSAIKYDKKTIKECDWWGRCQYVEEVTTTKKTDPEIVFEGSNNFKSLSTNSNVNLESTGAKLSLTKDSLDNGGTAFIGKNLNIGNRNGTNSTSDDAKNELVGTYYIKGNLDILGSELTTNAVVYVEGDVTIRFSSIKGKELPSGEKGSLIIFSKGDIQIANISAYEQNASEISAYFFTEKNFEMYGTGSNIYINGGISARRIALHGVRGTSTSSQSYYGNYSYSYDTPTTQEKRPSRLRVSYNPDIIMTYSDLRQKEPIIYQIDPSKTLNRQ
;
A
#
# COMPACT_ATOMS: atom_id res chain seq x y z
N MET A 1 115.60 -11.87 -13.96
CA MET A 1 114.63 -11.00 -14.68
C MET A 1 113.22 -11.24 -14.15
N HIS A 2 112.73 -10.41 -13.23
CA HIS A 2 111.37 -10.44 -12.74
C HIS A 2 110.55 -9.39 -13.49
N SER A 3 109.69 -9.84 -14.35
CA SER A 3 108.68 -9.02 -15.01
C SER A 3 107.65 -8.58 -13.99
N LEU A 4 107.73 -7.29 -13.60
CA LEU A 4 106.66 -6.65 -12.83
C LEU A 4 105.43 -6.54 -13.75
N LYS A 5 104.50 -7.44 -13.59
CA LYS A 5 103.16 -7.30 -14.20
C LYS A 5 102.46 -6.05 -13.63
N ASN A 6 102.30 -5.07 -14.48
CA ASN A 6 101.64 -3.80 -14.17
C ASN A 6 100.13 -4.04 -13.92
N HIS A 7 99.76 -4.25 -12.66
CA HIS A 7 98.37 -4.48 -12.24
C HIS A 7 97.51 -3.18 -12.10
N ASN A 8 98.13 -2.02 -12.27
CA ASN A 8 97.47 -0.71 -12.02
C ASN A 8 96.44 -0.37 -13.10
N GLY A 9 96.54 -0.85 -14.33
CA GLY A 9 95.57 -0.63 -15.40
C GLY A 9 94.33 -1.47 -15.24
N SER A 10 94.43 -2.67 -14.70
CA SER A 10 93.34 -3.57 -14.45
C SER A 10 92.35 -3.10 -13.34
N THR A 11 92.93 -2.55 -12.27
CA THR A 11 92.20 -2.02 -11.13
C THR A 11 91.38 -0.77 -11.51
N LEU A 12 91.93 0.10 -12.35
CA LEU A 12 91.24 1.26 -12.87
C LEU A 12 90.08 0.88 -13.78
N LEU A 13 90.29 -0.12 -14.62
CA LEU A 13 89.26 -0.62 -15.52
C LEU A 13 88.09 -1.33 -14.76
N ILE A 14 88.42 -2.11 -13.73
CA ILE A 14 87.40 -2.75 -12.86
C ILE A 14 86.63 -1.70 -12.08
N SER A 15 87.29 -0.69 -11.54
CA SER A 15 86.58 0.39 -10.82
C SER A 15 85.68 1.20 -11.73
N LEU A 16 86.09 1.46 -12.98
CA LEU A 16 85.30 2.17 -13.97
C LEU A 16 84.08 1.32 -14.36
N VAL A 17 84.19 0.00 -14.57
CA VAL A 17 83.13 -0.92 -14.86
C VAL A 17 82.16 -1.01 -13.67
N LEU A 18 82.64 -1.07 -12.44
CA LEU A 18 81.83 -1.04 -11.22
C LEU A 18 81.05 0.26 -11.09
N VAL A 19 81.63 1.40 -11.32
CA VAL A 19 80.93 2.68 -11.30
C VAL A 19 79.88 2.76 -12.38
N LEU A 20 80.18 2.28 -13.58
CA LEU A 20 79.19 2.23 -14.68
C LEU A 20 78.06 1.27 -14.36
N LEU A 21 78.33 0.11 -13.76
CA LEU A 21 77.32 -0.86 -13.34
C LEU A 21 76.45 -0.30 -12.23
N PHE A 22 76.98 0.36 -11.24
CA PHE A 22 76.20 1.02 -10.18
C PHE A 22 75.41 2.21 -10.70
N THR A 23 75.91 2.98 -11.67
CA THR A 23 75.12 4.06 -12.30
C THR A 23 73.96 3.51 -13.10
N VAL A 24 74.12 2.42 -13.88
CA VAL A 24 73.07 1.76 -14.64
C VAL A 24 72.00 1.15 -13.68
N LEU A 25 72.46 0.47 -12.62
CA LEU A 25 71.54 -0.07 -11.59
C LEU A 25 70.81 1.09 -10.85
N GLY A 26 71.49 2.17 -10.49
CA GLY A 26 70.90 3.33 -9.86
C GLY A 26 69.81 3.99 -10.75
N LEU A 27 70.12 4.19 -12.04
CA LEU A 27 69.17 4.71 -13.02
C LEU A 27 67.96 3.76 -13.23
N SER A 28 68.22 2.46 -13.26
CA SER A 28 67.16 1.46 -13.38
C SER A 28 66.23 1.46 -12.17
N LEU A 29 66.76 1.52 -10.94
CA LEU A 29 65.98 1.64 -9.69
C LEU A 29 65.22 2.97 -9.62
N LEU A 30 65.84 4.06 -10.06
CA LEU A 30 65.18 5.37 -10.13
C LEU A 30 64.00 5.33 -11.12
N SER A 31 64.21 4.75 -12.29
CA SER A 31 63.15 4.58 -13.30
C SER A 31 62.01 3.72 -12.79
N LEU A 32 62.30 2.60 -12.11
CA LEU A 32 61.27 1.76 -11.48
C LEU A 32 60.52 2.51 -10.38
N SER A 33 61.20 3.29 -9.56
CA SER A 33 60.60 4.10 -8.50
C SER A 33 59.67 5.17 -9.08
N ILE A 34 60.11 5.91 -10.10
CA ILE A 34 59.31 6.93 -10.78
C ILE A 34 58.11 6.29 -11.46
N ASN A 35 58.28 5.16 -12.16
CA ASN A 35 57.17 4.42 -12.77
C ASN A 35 56.20 3.90 -11.72
N GLY A 36 56.70 3.39 -10.58
CA GLY A 36 55.87 2.96 -9.46
C GLY A 36 55.07 4.12 -8.84
N ALA A 37 55.72 5.27 -8.62
CA ALA A 37 55.03 6.46 -8.12
C ALA A 37 53.99 6.97 -9.11
N SER A 38 54.31 7.03 -10.40
CA SER A 38 53.37 7.42 -11.47
C SER A 38 52.16 6.50 -11.54
N LYS A 39 52.36 5.17 -11.52
CA LYS A 39 51.26 4.20 -11.49
C LYS A 39 50.40 4.34 -10.25
N ASN A 40 51.02 4.61 -9.10
CA ASN A 40 50.28 4.80 -7.85
C ASN A 40 49.42 6.08 -7.87
N THR A 41 49.99 7.17 -8.42
CA THR A 41 49.23 8.44 -8.61
C THR A 41 48.09 8.23 -9.60
N THR A 42 48.31 7.60 -10.75
CA THR A 42 47.28 7.29 -11.73
C THR A 42 46.16 6.42 -11.12
N ARG A 43 46.52 5.41 -10.32
CA ARG A 43 45.54 4.58 -9.62
C ARG A 43 44.72 5.38 -8.61
N LYS A 44 45.37 6.23 -7.83
CA LYS A 44 44.70 7.14 -6.88
C LYS A 44 43.75 8.09 -7.60
N ASP A 45 44.19 8.70 -8.70
CA ASP A 45 43.35 9.62 -9.48
C ASP A 45 42.18 8.88 -10.16
N THR A 46 42.41 7.65 -10.62
CA THR A 46 41.33 6.81 -11.17
C THR A 46 40.26 6.51 -10.14
N VAL A 47 40.65 6.07 -8.93
CA VAL A 47 39.70 5.79 -7.85
C VAL A 47 38.95 7.07 -7.44
N ALA A 48 39.68 8.19 -7.30
CA ALA A 48 39.08 9.48 -6.96
C ALA A 48 38.11 9.98 -8.04
N SER A 49 38.43 9.75 -9.32
CA SER A 49 37.51 10.10 -10.43
C SER A 49 36.21 9.28 -10.40
N TYR A 50 36.28 7.98 -10.10
CA TYR A 50 35.07 7.16 -9.91
C TYR A 50 34.25 7.61 -8.69
N ASP A 51 34.91 7.89 -7.56
CA ASP A 51 34.21 8.38 -6.36
C ASP A 51 33.53 9.73 -6.62
N LEU A 52 34.17 10.62 -7.35
CA LEU A 52 33.60 11.91 -7.76
C LEU A 52 32.41 11.73 -8.71
N SER A 53 32.50 10.78 -9.64
CA SER A 53 31.39 10.47 -10.55
C SER A 53 30.19 9.95 -9.77
N GLN A 54 30.38 9.04 -8.81
CA GLN A 54 29.31 8.56 -7.94
C GLN A 54 28.70 9.70 -7.11
N LYS A 55 29.53 10.54 -6.50
CA LYS A 55 29.06 11.72 -5.75
C LYS A 55 28.26 12.69 -6.60
N GLY A 56 28.59 12.84 -7.89
CA GLY A 56 27.83 13.67 -8.82
C GLY A 56 26.41 13.13 -9.03
N ILE A 57 26.26 11.80 -9.14
CA ILE A 57 24.94 11.15 -9.22
C ILE A 57 24.15 11.39 -7.95
N ASP A 58 24.73 11.08 -6.79
CA ASP A 58 24.06 11.22 -5.48
C ASP A 58 23.65 12.67 -5.24
N TYR A 59 24.50 13.62 -5.62
CA TYR A 59 24.19 15.05 -5.52
C TYR A 59 22.99 15.46 -6.38
N LEU A 60 22.95 15.01 -7.64
CA LEU A 60 21.84 15.33 -8.54
C LEU A 60 20.53 14.67 -8.07
N VAL A 61 20.58 13.42 -7.63
CA VAL A 61 19.40 12.71 -7.07
C VAL A 61 18.83 13.49 -5.89
N ASN A 62 19.67 13.80 -4.89
CA ASN A 62 19.23 14.56 -3.72
C ASN A 62 18.67 15.95 -4.07
N LYS A 63 19.24 16.59 -5.10
CA LYS A 63 18.77 17.91 -5.56
C LYS A 63 17.40 17.82 -6.23
N ILE A 64 17.18 16.81 -7.06
CA ILE A 64 15.88 16.53 -7.67
C ILE A 64 14.84 16.20 -6.59
N GLU A 65 15.20 15.33 -5.63
CA GLU A 65 14.35 14.97 -4.50
C GLU A 65 13.88 16.20 -3.73
N TYR A 66 14.82 17.04 -3.35
CA TYR A 66 14.53 18.31 -2.66
C TYR A 66 13.57 19.22 -3.45
N GLU A 67 13.79 19.38 -4.77
CA GLU A 67 12.92 20.23 -5.59
C GLU A 67 11.52 19.63 -5.73
N VAL A 68 11.40 18.33 -5.88
CA VAL A 68 10.10 17.65 -5.95
C VAL A 68 9.36 17.73 -4.61
N GLU A 69 10.03 17.49 -3.50
CA GLU A 69 9.45 17.65 -2.16
C GLU A 69 8.96 19.08 -1.90
N LYS A 70 9.73 20.07 -2.35
CA LYS A 70 9.35 21.48 -2.25
C LYS A 70 8.09 21.80 -3.05
N GLU A 71 7.94 21.24 -4.26
CA GLU A 71 6.75 21.44 -5.10
C GLU A 71 5.53 20.67 -4.55
N LEU A 72 5.73 19.49 -3.97
CA LEU A 72 4.66 18.73 -3.32
C LEU A 72 4.09 19.45 -2.10
N GLY A 73 4.94 20.12 -1.32
CA GLY A 73 4.55 20.78 -0.09
C GLY A 73 3.88 19.83 0.91
N THR A 74 3.12 20.39 1.84
CA THR A 74 2.40 19.60 2.86
C THR A 74 1.08 19.00 2.35
N ASN A 75 0.50 19.58 1.30
CA ASN A 75 -0.84 19.23 0.79
C ASN A 75 -0.81 18.34 -0.46
N GLY A 76 0.38 18.03 -0.98
CA GLY A 76 0.52 17.27 -2.22
C GLY A 76 0.08 18.06 -3.47
N LEU A 77 0.13 17.39 -4.62
CA LEU A 77 -0.27 17.95 -5.91
C LEU A 77 -1.32 17.06 -6.59
N ALA A 78 -2.20 17.65 -7.40
CA ALA A 78 -3.04 16.88 -8.31
C ALA A 78 -2.18 16.13 -9.33
N ALA A 79 -2.62 14.93 -9.76
CA ALA A 79 -1.85 14.05 -10.62
C ALA A 79 -1.33 14.72 -11.91
N SER A 80 -2.19 15.48 -12.60
CA SER A 80 -1.79 16.21 -13.82
C SER A 80 -0.76 17.30 -13.54
N THR A 81 -0.92 18.04 -12.45
CA THR A 81 0.03 19.09 -12.02
C THR A 81 1.37 18.48 -11.63
N TYR A 82 1.36 17.32 -10.95
CA TYR A 82 2.58 16.61 -10.56
C TYR A 82 3.42 16.22 -11.79
N VAL A 83 2.82 15.61 -12.81
CA VAL A 83 3.54 15.22 -14.03
C VAL A 83 4.23 16.44 -14.68
N THR A 84 3.49 17.54 -14.82
CA THR A 84 4.03 18.77 -15.38
C THR A 84 5.19 19.33 -14.56
N LYS A 85 5.07 19.34 -13.23
CA LYS A 85 6.13 19.80 -12.32
C LYS A 85 7.35 18.90 -12.36
N LEU A 86 7.16 17.57 -12.28
CA LEU A 86 8.25 16.60 -12.39
C LEU A 86 9.02 16.77 -13.69
N GLU A 87 8.33 16.83 -14.82
CA GLU A 87 8.97 17.01 -16.13
C GLU A 87 9.70 18.36 -16.22
N SER A 88 9.16 19.42 -15.64
CA SER A 88 9.84 20.72 -15.55
C SER A 88 11.16 20.61 -14.78
N ILE A 89 11.15 19.94 -13.62
CA ILE A 89 12.36 19.70 -12.80
C ILE A 89 13.37 18.86 -13.59
N LEU A 90 12.95 17.74 -14.21
CA LEU A 90 13.85 16.89 -14.98
C LEU A 90 14.44 17.62 -16.18
N ASN A 91 13.65 18.41 -16.90
CA ASN A 91 14.12 19.20 -18.04
C ASN A 91 15.15 20.27 -17.62
N LYS A 92 15.01 20.87 -16.45
CA LYS A 92 15.98 21.83 -15.89
C LYS A 92 17.38 21.22 -15.78
N TYR A 93 17.49 19.94 -15.46
CA TYR A 93 18.75 19.22 -15.29
C TYR A 93 19.20 18.42 -16.50
N LYS A 94 18.56 18.54 -17.65
CA LYS A 94 19.04 17.91 -18.89
C LYS A 94 20.42 18.43 -19.30
N CYS A 95 21.26 17.56 -19.83
CA CYS A 95 22.62 17.88 -20.27
C CYS A 95 22.68 19.05 -21.26
N THR A 96 21.61 19.26 -22.04
CA THR A 96 21.48 20.36 -23.02
C THR A 96 20.92 21.65 -22.44
N SER A 97 20.22 21.60 -21.31
CA SER A 97 19.47 22.73 -20.73
C SER A 97 20.18 23.35 -19.52
N ILE A 98 21.07 22.60 -18.89
CA ILE A 98 21.72 23.00 -17.63
C ILE A 98 22.97 23.85 -17.91
N THR A 99 23.14 24.93 -17.16
CA THR A 99 24.34 25.78 -17.22
C THR A 99 25.55 25.11 -16.57
N ASN A 100 26.77 25.54 -16.94
CA ASN A 100 27.98 24.95 -16.38
C ASN A 100 28.08 25.10 -14.83
N THR A 101 27.56 26.18 -14.28
CA THR A 101 27.52 26.44 -12.83
C THR A 101 26.61 25.48 -12.09
N ASP A 102 25.53 25.02 -12.76
CA ASP A 102 24.52 24.14 -12.15
C ASP A 102 24.82 22.65 -12.36
N LYS A 103 25.62 22.28 -13.37
CA LYS A 103 25.95 20.88 -13.68
C LYS A 103 27.31 20.43 -13.19
N SER A 104 28.14 21.34 -12.65
CA SER A 104 29.47 21.00 -12.15
C SER A 104 29.70 21.53 -10.75
N LYS A 105 30.43 20.76 -9.96
CA LYS A 105 30.86 21.16 -8.62
C LYS A 105 32.32 20.81 -8.42
N THR A 106 33.11 21.82 -8.06
CA THR A 106 34.51 21.64 -7.67
C THR A 106 34.60 21.26 -6.21
N VAL A 107 35.34 20.22 -5.88
CA VAL A 107 35.65 19.78 -4.53
C VAL A 107 37.16 19.66 -4.37
N THR A 108 37.67 19.58 -3.14
CA THR A 108 39.12 19.55 -2.80
C THR A 108 39.92 18.47 -3.55
N THR A 109 39.28 17.40 -3.98
CA THR A 109 39.90 16.26 -4.67
C THR A 109 39.73 16.28 -6.20
N GLY A 110 39.02 17.26 -6.76
CA GLY A 110 38.76 17.36 -8.20
C GLY A 110 37.41 17.98 -8.52
N ASN A 111 36.88 17.68 -9.71
CA ASN A 111 35.60 18.18 -10.19
C ASN A 111 34.62 17.02 -10.45
N MET A 112 33.35 17.27 -10.21
CA MET A 112 32.28 16.41 -10.66
C MET A 112 31.31 17.19 -11.56
N GLU A 113 30.96 16.61 -12.69
CA GLU A 113 29.93 17.10 -13.61
C GLU A 113 28.79 16.11 -13.62
N TYR A 114 27.56 16.58 -13.65
CA TYR A 114 26.36 15.75 -13.59
C TYR A 114 25.20 16.39 -14.36
N CYS A 115 24.44 15.57 -15.05
CA CYS A 115 23.23 15.99 -15.76
C CYS A 115 22.34 14.79 -16.08
N ILE A 116 21.09 15.05 -16.44
CA ILE A 116 20.16 14.04 -16.96
C ILE A 116 20.41 13.86 -18.45
N ASP A 117 20.85 12.68 -18.84
CA ASP A 117 21.03 12.30 -20.24
C ASP A 117 19.69 12.19 -20.97
N SER A 118 18.80 11.38 -20.41
CA SER A 118 17.45 11.14 -20.95
C SER A 118 16.49 10.68 -19.85
N TYR A 119 15.19 10.77 -20.11
CA TYR A 119 14.18 10.11 -19.31
C TYR A 119 13.00 9.63 -20.17
N THR A 120 12.36 8.54 -19.75
CA THR A 120 11.18 7.94 -20.39
C THR A 120 10.14 7.61 -19.33
N ASN A 121 8.89 7.42 -19.75
CA ASN A 121 7.89 6.85 -18.84
C ASN A 121 8.26 5.41 -18.47
N LYS A 122 7.96 5.00 -17.24
CA LYS A 122 8.04 3.59 -16.88
C LYS A 122 6.87 2.84 -17.50
N VAL A 123 7.16 1.69 -18.08
CA VAL A 123 6.11 0.77 -18.52
C VAL A 123 5.67 -0.06 -17.31
N ASP A 124 4.38 -0.10 -17.03
CA ASP A 124 3.81 -0.89 -15.95
C ASP A 124 3.72 -2.39 -16.29
N ILE A 125 3.26 -3.21 -15.35
CA ILE A 125 3.10 -4.66 -15.54
C ILE A 125 2.05 -5.02 -16.59
N SER A 126 1.17 -4.10 -16.95
CA SER A 126 0.16 -4.27 -18.00
C SER A 126 0.67 -3.87 -19.40
N GLY A 127 1.92 -3.39 -19.50
CA GLY A 127 2.51 -2.91 -20.74
C GLY A 127 2.11 -1.49 -21.13
N LYS A 128 1.44 -0.74 -20.26
CA LYS A 128 1.06 0.66 -20.46
C LYS A 128 2.09 1.62 -19.86
N ASP A 129 2.23 2.78 -20.47
CA ASP A 129 3.08 3.86 -19.98
C ASP A 129 2.52 4.48 -18.69
N ASN A 130 3.30 4.42 -17.62
CA ASN A 130 3.00 5.15 -16.39
C ASN A 130 3.62 6.56 -16.45
N VAL A 131 2.82 7.55 -16.82
CA VAL A 131 3.27 8.94 -16.96
C VAL A 131 3.75 9.58 -15.64
N HIS A 132 3.32 9.02 -14.50
CA HIS A 132 3.69 9.51 -13.17
C HIS A 132 5.04 8.98 -12.70
N ARG A 133 5.58 7.94 -13.33
CA ARG A 133 6.90 7.37 -13.07
C ARG A 133 7.81 7.51 -14.28
N LYS A 134 9.02 7.97 -14.03
CA LYS A 134 10.05 8.18 -15.06
C LYS A 134 11.26 7.30 -14.75
N ILE A 135 11.76 6.65 -15.77
CA ILE A 135 13.09 6.06 -15.76
C ILE A 135 14.05 7.14 -16.25
N VAL A 136 14.95 7.58 -15.38
CA VAL A 136 15.86 8.70 -15.62
C VAL A 136 17.29 8.19 -15.72
N LYS A 137 17.96 8.48 -16.82
CA LYS A 137 19.37 8.18 -17.02
C LYS A 137 20.20 9.41 -16.65
N ILE A 138 21.03 9.27 -15.64
CA ILE A 138 21.93 10.31 -15.13
C ILE A 138 23.33 10.01 -15.61
N LYS A 139 23.92 10.99 -16.28
CA LYS A 139 25.35 10.99 -16.65
C LYS A 139 26.13 11.80 -15.63
N SER A 140 27.19 11.22 -15.11
CA SER A 140 28.13 11.94 -14.25
C SER A 140 29.57 11.68 -14.64
N ILE A 141 30.40 12.72 -14.60
CA ILE A 141 31.83 12.69 -14.93
C ILE A 141 32.59 13.18 -13.71
N GLY A 142 33.43 12.32 -13.17
CA GLY A 142 34.40 12.69 -12.12
C GLY A 142 35.78 12.94 -12.71
N SER A 143 36.43 13.99 -12.28
CA SER A 143 37.77 14.39 -12.73
C SER A 143 38.72 14.58 -11.56
N SER A 144 39.85 13.86 -11.55
CA SER A 144 40.93 13.99 -10.57
C SER A 144 42.27 13.97 -11.29
N GLY A 145 43.11 14.99 -11.08
CA GLY A 145 44.31 15.17 -11.87
C GLY A 145 43.97 15.23 -13.37
N ASN A 146 44.66 14.39 -14.15
CA ASN A 146 44.42 14.28 -15.59
C ASN A 146 43.41 13.15 -15.95
N ILE A 147 42.86 12.46 -14.98
CA ILE A 147 41.97 11.34 -15.18
C ILE A 147 40.51 11.82 -15.13
N LYS A 148 39.74 11.41 -16.15
CA LYS A 148 38.30 11.57 -16.19
C LYS A 148 37.67 10.22 -16.28
N LYS A 149 36.61 10.00 -15.47
CA LYS A 149 35.77 8.80 -15.51
C LYS A 149 34.32 9.19 -15.53
N ASP A 150 33.57 8.62 -16.47
CA ASP A 150 32.15 8.82 -16.59
C ASP A 150 31.37 7.58 -16.12
N MET A 151 30.20 7.85 -15.57
CA MET A 151 29.24 6.84 -15.14
C MET A 151 27.86 7.20 -15.66
N LEU A 152 27.16 6.20 -16.14
CA LEU A 152 25.76 6.30 -16.49
C LEU A 152 24.94 5.47 -15.50
N HIS A 153 24.05 6.13 -14.79
CA HIS A 153 23.14 5.49 -13.83
C HIS A 153 21.70 5.63 -14.29
N GLU A 154 20.93 4.58 -14.02
CA GLU A 154 19.48 4.61 -14.19
C GLU A 154 18.84 4.63 -12.80
N ILE A 155 17.95 5.59 -12.61
CA ILE A 155 17.11 5.68 -11.43
C ILE A 155 15.65 5.73 -11.86
N GLU A 156 14.79 5.25 -11.01
CA GLU A 156 13.37 5.40 -11.17
C GLU A 156 12.88 6.51 -10.24
N ILE A 157 12.25 7.54 -10.81
CA ILE A 157 11.72 8.70 -10.07
C ILE A 157 10.24 8.83 -10.39
N GLY A 158 9.44 9.03 -9.39
CA GLY A 158 8.06 9.38 -9.62
C GLY A 158 7.15 9.14 -8.45
N ALA A 159 5.91 9.47 -8.67
CA ALA A 159 4.85 9.08 -7.78
C ALA A 159 4.25 7.79 -8.33
N ASP A 160 3.98 6.85 -7.45
CA ASP A 160 2.93 5.93 -7.78
C ASP A 160 1.64 6.72 -7.76
N SER A 161 0.97 6.79 -8.92
CA SER A 161 -0.44 7.16 -8.92
C SER A 161 -1.25 6.20 -8.05
N ILE A 162 -0.60 5.16 -7.56
CA ILE A 162 -1.11 4.04 -6.81
C ILE A 162 -0.20 3.88 -5.60
N PRO A 163 -0.73 3.89 -4.39
CA PRO A 163 0.06 3.58 -3.20
C PRO A 163 0.80 2.24 -3.34
N ASP A 164 2.09 2.20 -2.98
CA ASP A 164 2.95 1.00 -3.11
C ASP A 164 2.32 -0.27 -2.53
N PHE A 165 1.52 -0.15 -1.49
CA PHE A 165 0.86 -1.30 -0.89
C PHE A 165 -0.14 -1.99 -1.83
N LEU A 166 -0.73 -1.30 -2.81
CA LEU A 166 -1.63 -1.90 -3.79
C LEU A 166 -0.89 -2.85 -4.78
N ASN A 167 0.42 -2.87 -4.77
CA ASN A 167 1.23 -3.78 -5.61
C ASN A 167 1.47 -5.15 -4.97
N TYR A 168 1.00 -5.38 -3.75
CA TYR A 168 1.21 -6.63 -3.01
C TYR A 168 -0.12 -7.34 -2.74
N ALA A 169 -0.10 -8.67 -2.79
CA ALA A 169 -1.22 -9.46 -2.29
C ALA A 169 -1.39 -9.27 -0.77
N ILE A 170 -0.27 -9.21 -0.05
CA ILE A 170 -0.25 -8.96 1.40
C ILE A 170 0.89 -8.00 1.73
N GLY A 171 0.58 -6.93 2.46
CA GLY A 171 1.56 -5.95 2.93
C GLY A 171 1.38 -5.61 4.40
N THR A 172 2.44 -5.70 5.22
CA THR A 172 2.40 -5.13 6.56
C THR A 172 3.19 -3.82 6.60
N ASN A 173 2.68 -2.84 7.34
CA ASN A 173 3.27 -1.52 7.45
C ASN A 173 3.62 -1.24 8.92
N LYS A 174 4.89 -0.92 9.18
CA LYS A 174 5.32 -0.54 10.51
C LYS A 174 4.97 0.91 10.79
N THR A 175 4.19 1.13 11.84
CA THR A 175 3.96 2.47 12.39
C THR A 175 5.08 2.82 13.37
N ASN A 176 5.36 4.11 13.60
CA ASN A 176 6.40 4.49 14.56
C ASN A 176 5.92 4.43 16.04
N ASP A 177 4.77 3.82 16.28
CA ASP A 177 4.06 3.88 17.58
C ASP A 177 4.55 2.86 18.60
N ASN A 178 5.57 2.05 18.29
CA ASN A 178 6.09 0.98 19.16
C ASN A 178 5.03 0.03 19.74
N ARG A 179 3.89 -0.12 19.06
CA ARG A 179 2.81 -1.00 19.48
C ARG A 179 3.19 -2.47 19.27
N ASP A 180 2.63 -3.33 20.09
CA ASP A 180 2.82 -4.78 20.00
C ASP A 180 2.48 -5.32 18.61
N GLY A 181 3.39 -6.13 18.06
CA GLY A 181 3.22 -6.75 16.75
C GLY A 181 3.26 -5.79 15.55
N ASP A 182 3.82 -4.59 15.72
CA ASP A 182 3.88 -3.57 14.68
C ASP A 182 4.65 -4.02 13.44
N GLY A 183 4.00 -4.00 12.29
CA GLY A 183 4.54 -4.48 11.02
C GLY A 183 4.56 -6.01 10.86
N ASN A 184 4.01 -6.79 11.78
CA ASN A 184 4.09 -8.24 11.75
C ASN A 184 3.03 -8.90 10.85
N LEU A 185 3.46 -9.98 10.20
CA LEU A 185 2.58 -10.88 9.43
C LEU A 185 2.53 -12.25 10.12
N TYR A 186 1.34 -12.68 10.52
CA TYR A 186 1.06 -13.99 11.08
C TYR A 186 0.32 -14.85 10.08
N LEU A 187 0.94 -15.95 9.65
CA LEU A 187 0.37 -16.94 8.73
C LEU A 187 0.20 -18.27 9.46
N HIS A 188 -1.02 -18.59 9.82
CA HIS A 188 -1.36 -19.74 10.64
C HIS A 188 -2.11 -20.79 9.83
N GLY A 189 -1.53 -21.99 9.74
CA GLY A 189 -2.09 -23.13 9.02
C GLY A 189 -2.00 -22.99 7.50
N GLY A 190 -2.91 -23.63 6.81
CA GLY A 190 -2.90 -23.82 5.35
C GLY A 190 -3.32 -22.61 4.51
N VAL A 191 -2.97 -21.40 4.91
CA VAL A 191 -3.22 -20.16 4.13
C VAL A 191 -2.56 -20.24 2.76
N GLU A 192 -3.23 -19.72 1.73
CA GLU A 192 -2.71 -19.67 0.37
C GLU A 192 -2.68 -18.23 -0.15
N ILE A 193 -1.51 -17.81 -0.61
CA ILE A 193 -1.26 -16.46 -1.13
C ILE A 193 -0.81 -16.60 -2.58
N LYS A 194 -1.43 -15.84 -3.48
CA LYS A 194 -1.01 -15.70 -4.87
C LYS A 194 -0.67 -14.23 -5.17
N GLY A 195 0.60 -13.93 -5.25
CA GLY A 195 1.17 -12.59 -5.42
C GLY A 195 2.31 -12.31 -4.46
N ASP A 196 2.92 -11.14 -4.60
CA ASP A 196 4.07 -10.73 -3.80
C ASP A 196 3.65 -10.30 -2.38
N ILE A 197 4.60 -10.40 -1.45
CA ILE A 197 4.38 -10.15 -0.03
C ILE A 197 5.38 -9.08 0.45
N LYS A 198 4.90 -8.14 1.28
CA LYS A 198 5.74 -7.14 1.96
C LYS A 198 5.56 -7.27 3.47
N VAL A 199 6.65 -7.39 4.21
CA VAL A 199 6.63 -7.49 5.68
C VAL A 199 7.62 -6.49 6.27
N GLU A 200 7.14 -5.46 6.92
CA GLU A 200 8.01 -4.46 7.57
C GLU A 200 8.43 -4.84 9.00
N GLY A 201 7.71 -5.72 9.65
CA GLY A 201 8.07 -6.33 10.93
C GLY A 201 8.56 -7.76 10.74
N ASP A 202 8.16 -8.64 11.64
CA ASP A 202 8.48 -10.05 11.62
C ASP A 202 7.42 -10.89 10.89
N LEU A 203 7.86 -11.98 10.26
CA LEU A 203 7.00 -13.01 9.70
C LEU A 203 6.88 -14.16 10.70
N ILE A 204 5.67 -14.51 11.09
CA ILE A 204 5.42 -15.60 12.03
C ILE A 204 4.54 -16.65 11.35
N THR A 205 4.99 -17.92 11.33
CA THR A 205 4.20 -19.01 10.79
C THR A 205 3.87 -20.06 11.84
N TYR A 206 2.80 -20.80 11.59
CA TYR A 206 2.42 -21.97 12.37
C TYR A 206 1.72 -22.99 11.48
N ASN A 207 1.93 -24.29 11.72
CA ASN A 207 1.24 -25.38 11.02
C ASN A 207 -0.13 -25.73 11.64
N LYS A 208 -0.75 -24.78 12.33
CA LYS A 208 -2.11 -24.88 12.86
C LYS A 208 -2.88 -23.61 12.53
N GLY A 209 -4.14 -23.75 12.15
CA GLY A 209 -5.08 -22.64 12.06
C GLY A 209 -5.70 -22.35 13.42
N TYR A 210 -6.26 -21.16 13.61
CA TYR A 210 -7.01 -20.80 14.81
C TYR A 210 -8.46 -20.51 14.47
N GLY A 211 -9.36 -21.06 15.24
CA GLY A 211 -10.79 -20.82 15.06
C GLY A 211 -11.57 -21.43 16.21
N ASN A 212 -12.73 -20.87 16.52
CA ASN A 212 -13.55 -21.28 17.66
C ASN A 212 -12.77 -21.38 18.98
N ASN A 213 -11.82 -20.44 19.17
CA ASN A 213 -10.92 -20.35 20.33
C ASN A 213 -9.96 -21.54 20.53
N VAL A 214 -9.73 -22.34 19.48
CA VAL A 214 -8.82 -23.49 19.55
C VAL A 214 -7.84 -23.49 18.36
N TRP A 215 -6.66 -24.08 18.58
CA TRP A 215 -5.70 -24.37 17.55
C TRP A 215 -6.04 -25.68 16.85
N VAL A 216 -6.24 -25.62 15.53
CA VAL A 216 -6.60 -26.76 14.68
C VAL A 216 -5.38 -27.18 13.88
N ASN A 217 -5.05 -28.47 13.93
CA ASN A 217 -3.94 -29.01 13.13
C ASN A 217 -4.16 -28.77 11.64
N SER A 218 -3.13 -28.29 10.98
CA SER A 218 -3.15 -27.96 9.56
C SER A 218 -1.78 -28.20 8.93
N VAL A 219 -1.54 -27.62 7.76
CA VAL A 219 -0.29 -27.64 7.02
C VAL A 219 0.33 -26.25 7.01
N TYR A 220 1.55 -26.13 6.51
CA TYR A 220 2.21 -24.84 6.36
C TYR A 220 1.57 -23.98 5.26
N PRO A 221 1.68 -22.64 5.36
CA PRO A 221 1.19 -21.72 4.35
C PRO A 221 1.90 -21.94 3.00
N ARG A 222 1.25 -21.49 1.93
CA ARG A 222 1.78 -21.49 0.56
C ARG A 222 1.76 -20.09 -0.01
N ALA A 223 2.82 -19.72 -0.74
CA ALA A 223 2.90 -18.49 -1.49
C ALA A 223 3.37 -18.75 -2.92
N GLN A 224 2.59 -18.30 -3.91
CA GLN A 224 2.87 -18.41 -5.34
C GLN A 224 2.91 -17.02 -5.95
N GLY A 225 3.72 -16.81 -7.00
CA GLY A 225 3.67 -15.59 -7.79
C GLY A 225 2.35 -15.45 -8.56
N TYR A 226 2.00 -14.23 -8.90
CA TYR A 226 0.77 -13.95 -9.65
C TYR A 226 0.78 -14.62 -11.04
N ASN A 227 1.92 -14.56 -11.74
CA ASN A 227 2.10 -15.07 -13.11
C ASN A 227 2.95 -16.37 -13.17
N THR A 228 2.64 -17.37 -12.32
CA THR A 228 3.36 -18.66 -12.26
C THR A 228 4.80 -18.63 -11.73
N GLU A 229 5.41 -17.48 -11.59
CA GLU A 229 6.69 -17.30 -10.91
C GLU A 229 6.54 -17.51 -9.39
N LYS A 230 7.66 -17.75 -8.72
CA LYS A 230 7.67 -17.78 -7.26
C LYS A 230 7.25 -16.43 -6.72
N ALA A 231 6.43 -16.43 -5.66
CA ALA A 231 6.11 -15.20 -4.93
C ALA A 231 7.40 -14.57 -4.40
N LYS A 232 7.51 -13.25 -4.46
CA LYS A 232 8.61 -12.49 -3.87
C LYS A 232 8.16 -11.95 -2.51
N ILE A 233 9.07 -12.00 -1.54
CA ILE A 233 8.82 -11.41 -0.23
C ILE A 233 9.89 -10.37 0.10
N VAL A 234 9.43 -9.16 0.40
CA VAL A 234 10.25 -8.11 1.00
C VAL A 234 10.10 -8.25 2.51
N LEU A 235 11.15 -8.67 3.21
CA LEU A 235 11.12 -8.90 4.66
C LEU A 235 12.19 -8.05 5.34
N LYS A 236 11.77 -7.09 6.18
CA LYS A 236 12.69 -6.25 6.94
C LYS A 236 13.08 -6.84 8.29
N GLY A 237 12.16 -7.52 8.93
CA GLY A 237 12.40 -8.21 10.19
C GLY A 237 12.95 -9.61 10.00
N SER A 238 12.69 -10.47 10.96
CA SER A 238 13.04 -11.88 10.94
C SER A 238 11.83 -12.77 10.70
N ALA A 239 12.06 -14.05 10.41
CA ALA A 239 11.00 -15.02 10.33
C ALA A 239 11.09 -16.04 11.46
N TYR A 240 9.95 -16.36 12.06
CA TYR A 240 9.82 -17.24 13.20
C TYR A 240 8.72 -18.27 13.00
N HIS A 241 8.91 -19.43 13.57
CA HIS A 241 7.91 -20.50 13.69
C HIS A 241 7.44 -20.62 15.13
N LEU A 242 6.12 -20.67 15.36
CA LEU A 242 5.54 -21.02 16.66
C LEU A 242 5.62 -22.54 16.85
N LYS A 243 6.32 -23.01 17.88
CA LYS A 243 6.49 -24.45 18.17
C LYS A 243 5.36 -25.01 19.02
N ASN A 244 4.93 -24.27 20.03
CA ASN A 244 3.96 -24.71 21.01
C ASN A 244 2.73 -23.80 21.00
N ASN A 245 1.56 -24.36 21.28
CA ASN A 245 0.35 -23.57 21.45
C ASN A 245 0.55 -22.49 22.53
N THR A 246 0.07 -21.30 22.25
CA THR A 246 -0.02 -20.18 23.19
C THR A 246 -1.40 -19.55 23.06
N THR A 247 -1.80 -18.72 23.99
CA THR A 247 -3.04 -17.96 23.84
C THR A 247 -2.91 -16.98 22.67
N MET A 248 -3.98 -16.73 21.96
CA MET A 248 -3.94 -15.84 20.79
C MET A 248 -3.54 -14.42 21.18
N SER A 249 -4.06 -13.93 22.32
CA SER A 249 -3.70 -12.60 22.83
C SER A 249 -2.20 -12.45 23.10
N ASP A 250 -1.59 -13.43 23.81
CA ASP A 250 -0.15 -13.41 24.10
C ASP A 250 0.69 -13.54 22.82
N HIS A 251 0.17 -14.28 21.83
CA HIS A 251 0.84 -14.47 20.56
C HIS A 251 0.88 -13.19 19.73
N LEU A 252 -0.26 -12.52 19.60
CA LEU A 252 -0.40 -11.31 18.80
C LEU A 252 0.17 -10.05 19.46
N SER A 253 0.25 -10.02 20.81
CA SER A 253 0.82 -8.90 21.57
C SER A 253 2.35 -8.94 21.70
N ARG A 254 2.99 -9.99 21.23
CA ARG A 254 4.42 -10.19 21.45
C ARG A 254 5.29 -9.30 20.55
N THR A 255 6.28 -8.67 21.15
CA THR A 255 7.25 -7.81 20.47
C THR A 255 8.61 -8.45 20.23
N ASN A 256 8.97 -9.48 21.01
CA ASN A 256 10.27 -10.15 20.92
C ASN A 256 10.11 -11.67 20.84
N PHE A 257 10.42 -12.22 19.68
CA PHE A 257 10.35 -13.66 19.40
C PHE A 257 11.69 -14.37 19.60
N LYS A 258 12.82 -13.65 19.44
CA LYS A 258 14.16 -14.25 19.44
C LYS A 258 14.52 -14.98 20.73
N ASN A 259 14.12 -14.43 21.89
CA ASN A 259 14.47 -14.95 23.20
C ASN A 259 13.37 -15.79 23.85
N ASN A 260 12.34 -16.18 23.08
CA ASN A 260 11.24 -16.97 23.60
C ASN A 260 11.32 -18.42 23.12
N SER A 261 11.33 -19.37 24.06
CA SER A 261 11.44 -20.82 23.80
C SER A 261 10.30 -21.38 22.93
N ASN A 262 9.14 -20.71 22.89
CA ASN A 262 8.02 -21.12 22.06
C ASN A 262 8.20 -20.81 20.57
N TYR A 263 9.25 -20.07 20.20
CA TYR A 263 9.52 -19.70 18.82
C TYR A 263 10.87 -20.21 18.36
N GLU A 264 10.96 -20.50 17.10
CA GLU A 264 12.20 -20.90 16.41
C GLU A 264 12.39 -19.99 15.20
N GLN A 265 13.60 -19.42 15.04
CA GLN A 265 13.93 -18.58 13.92
C GLN A 265 14.20 -19.42 12.66
N PHE A 266 13.79 -18.94 11.50
CA PHE A 266 14.00 -19.58 10.19
C PHE A 266 15.45 -19.40 9.71
N VAL A 267 16.40 -20.05 10.38
CA VAL A 267 17.81 -19.95 10.03
C VAL A 267 18.35 -21.32 9.66
N ARG A 268 19.00 -21.41 8.50
CA ARG A 268 19.78 -22.56 8.06
C ARG A 268 21.18 -22.08 7.69
N GLU A 269 22.21 -22.64 8.32
CA GLU A 269 23.61 -22.28 8.09
C GLU A 269 23.88 -20.77 8.24
N GLY A 270 23.19 -20.13 9.22
CA GLY A 270 23.30 -18.68 9.48
C GLY A 270 22.53 -17.77 8.52
N LYS A 271 21.83 -18.32 7.51
CA LYS A 271 21.00 -17.59 6.57
C LYS A 271 19.52 -17.86 6.77
N LEU A 272 18.70 -16.87 6.49
CA LEU A 272 17.24 -17.00 6.54
C LEU A 272 16.75 -17.96 5.44
N ASP A 273 16.05 -19.04 5.85
CA ASP A 273 15.50 -20.06 4.95
C ASP A 273 14.00 -20.23 5.17
N LEU A 274 13.17 -19.69 4.29
CA LEU A 274 11.71 -19.75 4.38
C LEU A 274 11.16 -21.15 4.03
N THR A 275 11.92 -22.02 3.36
CA THR A 275 11.44 -23.34 2.94
C THR A 275 11.15 -24.28 4.12
N LYS A 276 11.72 -23.99 5.29
CA LYS A 276 11.53 -24.81 6.50
C LYS A 276 10.11 -24.76 7.04
N TYR A 277 9.44 -23.59 6.95
CA TYR A 277 8.15 -23.34 7.57
C TYR A 277 7.12 -22.70 6.62
N PHE A 278 7.35 -22.86 5.33
CA PHE A 278 6.38 -22.83 4.27
C PHE A 278 6.28 -24.20 3.61
N ASN A 279 5.27 -24.41 2.79
CA ASN A 279 5.32 -25.57 1.89
C ASN A 279 6.57 -25.43 0.98
N PRO A 280 7.49 -26.41 0.96
CA PRO A 280 8.80 -26.22 0.29
C PRO A 280 8.72 -25.88 -1.19
N VAL A 281 7.68 -26.35 -1.89
CA VAL A 281 7.46 -26.08 -3.32
C VAL A 281 6.95 -24.65 -3.53
N PHE A 282 6.22 -24.10 -2.57
CA PHE A 282 5.53 -22.82 -2.62
C PHE A 282 6.05 -21.83 -1.58
N ALA A 283 7.32 -21.93 -1.21
CA ALA A 283 7.95 -20.92 -0.35
C ALA A 283 8.32 -19.68 -1.17
N PRO A 284 8.07 -18.47 -0.66
CA PRO A 284 8.43 -17.24 -1.36
C PRO A 284 9.94 -17.02 -1.38
N GLU A 285 10.41 -16.29 -2.39
CA GLU A 285 11.81 -15.89 -2.54
C GLU A 285 12.04 -14.52 -1.87
N ILE A 286 13.07 -14.44 -1.02
CA ILE A 286 13.41 -13.17 -0.36
C ILE A 286 14.09 -12.24 -1.36
N VAL A 287 13.55 -11.03 -1.47
CA VAL A 287 14.13 -9.97 -2.30
C VAL A 287 14.47 -8.76 -1.44
N ASN A 288 15.65 -8.20 -1.69
CA ASN A 288 16.08 -6.97 -1.04
C ASN A 288 15.50 -5.78 -1.81
N ARG A 289 14.44 -5.19 -1.27
CA ARG A 289 13.94 -3.89 -1.70
C ARG A 289 13.86 -3.00 -0.47
N ASN A 290 14.15 -1.73 -0.62
CA ASN A 290 13.80 -0.75 0.40
C ASN A 290 12.32 -0.45 0.23
N PRO A 291 11.44 -0.91 1.14
CA PRO A 291 10.05 -0.61 1.05
C PRO A 291 9.85 0.87 1.32
N VAL A 292 9.02 1.48 0.50
CA VAL A 292 8.63 2.87 0.63
C VAL A 292 7.61 2.99 1.73
N LYS A 293 7.80 3.97 2.59
CA LYS A 293 6.80 4.33 3.60
C LYS A 293 5.65 5.04 2.87
N THR A 294 4.53 4.35 2.77
CA THR A 294 3.31 4.92 2.25
C THR A 294 2.53 5.55 3.41
N LYS A 295 2.38 6.86 3.39
CA LYS A 295 1.48 7.55 4.31
C LYS A 295 0.17 7.82 3.56
N ILE A 296 -0.93 7.26 4.04
CA ILE A 296 -2.26 7.63 3.57
C ILE A 296 -2.67 8.87 4.35
N VAL A 297 -2.86 9.96 3.63
CA VAL A 297 -3.46 11.16 4.19
C VAL A 297 -4.94 11.09 3.87
N ILE A 298 -5.76 10.73 4.85
CA ILE A 298 -7.20 10.93 4.77
C ILE A 298 -7.40 12.42 5.02
N THR A 299 -7.62 13.17 3.94
CA THR A 299 -7.90 14.60 4.02
C THR A 299 -9.24 14.83 4.73
N ASP A 300 -9.34 15.92 5.47
CA ASP A 300 -10.58 16.29 6.14
C ASP A 300 -11.60 16.82 5.13
N TYR A 301 -12.34 15.90 4.52
CA TYR A 301 -13.38 16.23 3.54
C TYR A 301 -14.65 16.81 4.15
N GLU A 302 -14.77 16.84 5.49
CA GLU A 302 -15.92 17.39 6.17
C GLU A 302 -16.13 18.88 5.85
N SER A 303 -15.03 19.62 5.67
CA SER A 303 -15.08 21.05 5.35
C SER A 303 -15.60 21.34 3.94
N ASP A 304 -15.29 20.49 2.99
CA ASP A 304 -15.65 20.68 1.58
C ASP A 304 -17.11 20.31 1.28
N MET A 305 -17.74 19.56 2.19
CA MET A 305 -19.11 19.07 2.05
C MET A 305 -20.13 19.79 2.93
N LYS A 306 -19.77 20.91 3.57
CA LYS A 306 -20.72 21.67 4.39
C LYS A 306 -21.78 22.34 3.53
N PHE A 307 -23.04 22.05 3.87
CA PHE A 307 -24.19 22.76 3.30
C PHE A 307 -24.21 24.20 3.79
N ASN A 308 -24.27 25.16 2.84
CA ASN A 308 -24.44 26.56 3.20
C ASN A 308 -25.94 26.90 3.25
N TYR A 309 -26.53 26.88 4.43
CA TYR A 309 -27.96 27.21 4.64
C TYR A 309 -28.33 28.65 4.22
N ASN A 310 -27.35 29.56 4.22
CA ASN A 310 -27.60 30.99 3.96
C ASN A 310 -27.52 31.35 2.46
N SER A 311 -26.96 30.47 1.66
CA SER A 311 -26.85 30.65 0.20
C SER A 311 -26.90 29.28 -0.49
N PRO A 312 -28.08 28.63 -0.57
CA PRO A 312 -28.21 27.36 -1.26
C PRO A 312 -27.92 27.55 -2.76
N ASN A 313 -26.93 26.84 -3.25
CA ASN A 313 -26.64 26.80 -4.67
C ASN A 313 -27.73 25.99 -5.40
N THR A 314 -28.06 26.32 -6.64
CA THR A 314 -29.06 25.60 -7.48
C THR A 314 -28.73 24.12 -7.67
N THR A 315 -27.47 23.71 -7.41
CA THR A 315 -27.01 22.30 -7.45
C THR A 315 -27.19 21.56 -6.12
N GLN A 316 -27.63 22.24 -5.05
CA GLN A 316 -27.83 21.65 -3.72
C GLN A 316 -29.29 21.41 -3.47
N GLU A 317 -29.62 20.26 -2.90
CA GLU A 317 -30.97 19.90 -2.46
C GLU A 317 -30.92 19.37 -1.03
N TYR A 318 -31.79 19.94 -0.21
CA TYR A 318 -31.93 19.59 1.18
C TYR A 318 -33.25 18.85 1.39
N ILE A 319 -33.19 17.70 2.06
CA ILE A 319 -34.41 16.96 2.43
C ILE A 319 -34.75 17.29 3.88
N GLU A 320 -35.83 18.00 4.04
CA GLU A 320 -36.44 18.31 5.32
C GLU A 320 -37.60 17.35 5.59
N THR A 321 -37.70 16.80 6.79
CA THR A 321 -38.77 15.91 7.17
C THR A 321 -39.15 16.13 8.63
N ASN A 322 -40.44 15.94 8.92
CA ASN A 322 -40.94 15.92 10.29
C ASN A 322 -40.72 14.57 10.99
N ASN A 323 -40.27 13.54 10.26
CA ASN A 323 -39.88 12.29 10.87
C ASN A 323 -38.46 12.42 11.43
N LEU A 324 -38.36 12.44 12.75
CA LEU A 324 -37.10 12.66 13.48
C LEU A 324 -36.25 11.40 13.62
N ASP A 325 -36.82 10.22 13.34
CA ASP A 325 -36.16 8.94 13.61
C ASP A 325 -35.59 8.33 12.34
N LYS A 326 -36.29 8.47 11.21
CA LYS A 326 -35.94 7.79 9.97
C LYS A 326 -36.35 8.57 8.72
N ILE A 327 -35.46 8.66 7.75
CA ILE A 327 -35.75 9.10 6.37
C ILE A 327 -35.60 7.91 5.44
N THR A 328 -36.65 7.52 4.73
CA THR A 328 -36.58 6.50 3.69
C THR A 328 -36.52 7.16 2.32
N VAL A 329 -35.51 6.85 1.55
CA VAL A 329 -35.28 7.33 0.19
C VAL A 329 -35.41 6.16 -0.78
N LYS A 330 -36.33 6.29 -1.74
CA LYS A 330 -36.64 5.20 -2.64
C LYS A 330 -36.59 5.62 -4.10
N ASN A 331 -35.78 4.91 -4.89
CA ASN A 331 -35.68 5.09 -6.34
C ASN A 331 -35.44 6.55 -6.76
N SER A 332 -34.55 7.25 -6.04
CA SER A 332 -34.24 8.66 -6.31
C SER A 332 -33.14 8.78 -7.38
N ASN A 333 -33.42 9.55 -8.43
CA ASN A 333 -32.45 9.80 -9.50
C ASN A 333 -32.15 11.29 -9.61
N LYS A 334 -31.10 11.77 -8.91
CA LYS A 334 -30.68 13.17 -8.84
C LYS A 334 -29.18 13.32 -9.11
N THR A 335 -28.75 12.83 -10.27
CA THR A 335 -27.34 12.76 -10.70
C THR A 335 -26.64 14.13 -10.84
N THR A 336 -27.40 15.22 -10.88
CA THR A 336 -26.87 16.59 -10.95
C THR A 336 -26.93 17.31 -9.61
N LYS A 337 -27.45 16.67 -8.54
CA LYS A 337 -27.70 17.30 -7.25
C LYS A 337 -26.77 16.79 -6.16
N ASN A 338 -26.30 17.71 -5.34
CA ASN A 338 -25.65 17.44 -4.06
C ASN A 338 -26.74 17.35 -2.99
N MET A 339 -26.94 16.16 -2.44
CA MET A 339 -28.03 15.87 -1.50
C MET A 339 -27.58 16.00 -0.06
N TYR A 340 -28.39 16.70 0.75
CA TYR A 340 -28.21 16.80 2.19
C TYR A 340 -29.40 16.21 2.93
N PHE A 341 -29.11 15.29 3.86
CA PHE A 341 -30.14 14.61 4.64
C PHE A 341 -30.04 15.01 6.12
N SER A 342 -31.13 15.63 6.62
CA SER A 342 -31.28 16.01 8.02
C SER A 342 -32.76 16.16 8.31
N ALA A 343 -33.18 16.08 9.57
CA ALA A 343 -34.54 16.34 9.98
C ALA A 343 -34.60 17.58 10.90
N ILE A 344 -35.63 18.36 10.68
CA ILE A 344 -35.90 19.53 11.54
C ILE A 344 -37.30 19.34 12.13
N LYS A 345 -37.38 19.42 13.46
CA LYS A 345 -38.65 19.46 14.16
C LYS A 345 -38.93 20.91 14.56
N TYR A 346 -40.12 21.35 14.22
CA TYR A 346 -40.68 22.62 14.65
C TYR A 346 -41.67 22.32 15.76
N ASP A 347 -41.35 22.73 16.99
CA ASP A 347 -42.34 22.73 18.05
C ASP A 347 -43.22 23.97 17.86
N LYS A 348 -44.47 23.74 17.52
CA LYS A 348 -45.48 24.78 17.28
C LYS A 348 -46.38 24.88 18.49
N LYS A 349 -46.64 26.11 18.90
CA LYS A 349 -47.63 26.44 19.93
C LYS A 349 -48.79 27.17 19.26
N THR A 350 -49.98 26.67 19.45
CA THR A 350 -51.18 27.41 19.01
C THR A 350 -51.42 28.55 19.98
N ILE A 351 -51.32 29.76 19.51
CA ILE A 351 -51.68 30.96 20.27
C ILE A 351 -52.95 31.55 19.74
N LYS A 352 -53.73 32.15 20.63
CA LYS A 352 -54.94 32.86 20.27
C LYS A 352 -54.58 34.32 20.06
N GLU A 353 -54.60 34.77 18.82
CA GLU A 353 -54.42 36.15 18.46
C GLU A 353 -55.79 36.82 18.27
N CYS A 354 -56.05 37.92 18.99
CA CYS A 354 -57.28 38.67 18.86
C CYS A 354 -56.95 40.07 18.30
N ASP A 355 -57.76 40.50 17.31
CA ASP A 355 -57.70 41.87 16.83
C ASP A 355 -58.32 42.83 17.87
N TRP A 356 -58.13 44.12 17.68
CA TRP A 356 -58.67 45.17 18.52
C TRP A 356 -60.24 45.13 18.58
N TRP A 357 -60.90 44.49 17.62
CA TRP A 357 -62.36 44.32 17.60
C TRP A 357 -62.81 43.05 18.35
N GLY A 358 -61.93 42.37 19.04
CA GLY A 358 -62.24 41.16 19.80
C GLY A 358 -62.45 39.94 18.97
N ARG A 359 -62.17 39.95 17.65
CA ARG A 359 -62.20 38.79 16.80
C ARG A 359 -60.89 38.04 16.96
N CYS A 360 -60.98 36.81 17.40
CA CYS A 360 -59.81 35.99 17.70
C CYS A 360 -59.65 34.86 16.66
N GLN A 361 -58.43 34.63 16.26
CA GLN A 361 -58.00 33.49 15.48
C GLN A 361 -56.94 32.69 16.23
N TYR A 362 -56.87 31.42 15.97
CA TYR A 362 -55.81 30.56 16.46
C TYR A 362 -54.68 30.52 15.43
N VAL A 363 -53.49 30.96 15.80
CA VAL A 363 -52.33 31.02 14.94
C VAL A 363 -51.30 30.04 15.52
N GLU A 364 -50.68 29.28 14.67
CA GLU A 364 -49.54 28.42 15.04
C GLU A 364 -48.28 29.26 15.07
N GLU A 365 -47.66 29.42 16.22
CA GLU A 365 -46.37 30.07 16.39
C GLU A 365 -45.28 29.00 16.57
N VAL A 366 -44.18 29.11 15.83
CA VAL A 366 -43.03 28.24 16.01
C VAL A 366 -42.25 28.71 17.23
N THR A 367 -42.31 27.94 18.30
CA THR A 367 -41.64 28.29 19.58
C THR A 367 -40.18 27.84 19.61
N THR A 368 -39.88 26.70 19.00
CA THR A 368 -38.51 26.16 18.94
C THR A 368 -38.29 25.33 17.69
N THR A 369 -37.05 25.27 17.24
CA THR A 369 -36.62 24.34 16.19
C THR A 369 -35.60 23.37 16.74
N LYS A 370 -35.81 22.07 16.54
CA LYS A 370 -34.86 21.04 16.90
C LYS A 370 -34.37 20.33 15.64
N LYS A 371 -33.07 20.44 15.33
CA LYS A 371 -32.44 19.68 14.28
C LYS A 371 -32.01 18.30 14.82
N THR A 372 -32.29 17.26 14.09
CA THR A 372 -31.88 15.88 14.40
C THR A 372 -31.23 15.25 13.19
N ASP A 373 -30.45 14.22 13.44
CA ASP A 373 -29.80 13.39 12.41
C ASP A 373 -30.48 12.02 12.40
N PRO A 374 -31.63 11.87 11.68
CA PRO A 374 -32.37 10.63 11.61
C PRO A 374 -31.61 9.59 10.82
N GLU A 375 -31.93 8.33 11.06
CA GLU A 375 -31.41 7.23 10.24
C GLU A 375 -31.86 7.38 8.77
N ILE A 376 -30.92 7.25 7.83
CA ILE A 376 -31.20 7.31 6.39
C ILE A 376 -31.25 5.89 5.85
N VAL A 377 -32.37 5.50 5.27
CA VAL A 377 -32.56 4.17 4.66
C VAL A 377 -32.78 4.34 3.17
N PHE A 378 -31.92 3.71 2.38
CA PHE A 378 -32.06 3.66 0.93
C PHE A 378 -32.74 2.34 0.51
N GLU A 379 -33.80 2.46 -0.31
CA GLU A 379 -34.50 1.36 -0.93
C GLU A 379 -34.49 1.51 -2.46
N GLY A 380 -34.32 0.41 -3.18
CA GLY A 380 -34.23 0.43 -4.63
C GLY A 380 -33.03 1.20 -5.16
N SER A 381 -33.12 1.79 -6.35
CA SER A 381 -31.98 2.44 -7.03
C SER A 381 -31.93 3.94 -6.74
N ASN A 382 -30.87 4.39 -6.09
CA ASN A 382 -30.64 5.79 -5.73
C ASN A 382 -29.34 6.30 -6.33
N ASN A 383 -29.44 7.36 -7.15
CA ASN A 383 -28.31 7.96 -7.85
C ASN A 383 -28.22 9.44 -7.55
N PHE A 384 -27.05 9.92 -7.11
CA PHE A 384 -26.79 11.31 -6.77
C PHE A 384 -25.47 11.80 -7.37
N LYS A 385 -25.31 13.11 -7.49
CA LYS A 385 -23.98 13.69 -7.74
C LYS A 385 -23.11 13.53 -6.48
N SER A 386 -23.63 13.94 -5.35
CA SER A 386 -22.99 13.74 -4.04
C SER A 386 -24.04 13.60 -2.93
N LEU A 387 -23.61 13.09 -1.79
CA LEU A 387 -24.44 12.86 -0.61
C LEU A 387 -23.72 13.35 0.63
N SER A 388 -24.43 14.06 1.52
CA SER A 388 -23.91 14.42 2.84
C SER A 388 -24.96 14.22 3.92
N THR A 389 -24.56 13.59 5.03
CA THR A 389 -25.39 13.42 6.22
C THR A 389 -24.52 13.22 7.45
N ASN A 390 -25.01 13.65 8.63
CA ASN A 390 -24.40 13.34 9.92
C ASN A 390 -25.01 12.08 10.58
N SER A 391 -25.80 11.33 9.83
CA SER A 391 -26.59 10.19 10.31
C SER A 391 -25.96 8.86 9.97
N ASN A 392 -26.54 7.77 10.50
CA ASN A 392 -26.32 6.45 9.96
C ASN A 392 -26.99 6.31 8.59
N VAL A 393 -26.34 5.57 7.70
CA VAL A 393 -26.88 5.21 6.37
C VAL A 393 -27.03 3.70 6.27
N ASN A 394 -28.18 3.24 5.82
CA ASN A 394 -28.52 1.83 5.73
C ASN A 394 -28.96 1.44 4.31
N LEU A 395 -28.32 0.41 3.77
CA LEU A 395 -28.68 -0.30 2.54
C LEU A 395 -29.05 -1.75 2.89
N GLU A 396 -30.07 -1.94 3.72
CA GLU A 396 -30.41 -3.25 4.31
C GLU A 396 -31.43 -4.05 3.50
N SER A 397 -32.22 -3.39 2.65
CA SER A 397 -33.18 -4.09 1.82
C SER A 397 -32.54 -4.70 0.58
N THR A 398 -33.05 -5.86 0.16
CA THR A 398 -32.65 -6.44 -1.12
C THR A 398 -32.99 -5.50 -2.28
N GLY A 399 -32.05 -5.32 -3.22
CA GLY A 399 -32.17 -4.36 -4.32
C GLY A 399 -31.82 -2.93 -3.96
N ALA A 400 -31.39 -2.63 -2.72
CA ALA A 400 -30.90 -1.30 -2.36
C ALA A 400 -29.58 -1.01 -3.06
N LYS A 401 -29.56 0.09 -3.84
CA LYS A 401 -28.42 0.55 -4.61
C LYS A 401 -28.15 2.01 -4.29
N LEU A 402 -26.89 2.33 -4.05
CA LEU A 402 -26.43 3.70 -3.89
C LEU A 402 -25.26 3.97 -4.84
N SER A 403 -25.51 4.82 -5.80
CA SER A 403 -24.53 5.18 -6.82
C SER A 403 -24.28 6.68 -6.83
N LEU A 404 -23.02 7.07 -6.85
CA LEU A 404 -22.60 8.44 -6.98
C LEU A 404 -22.04 8.64 -8.39
N THR A 405 -22.60 9.60 -9.11
CA THR A 405 -22.34 9.78 -10.53
C THR A 405 -21.11 10.66 -10.73
N LYS A 406 -20.18 10.19 -11.55
CA LYS A 406 -19.03 10.99 -12.00
C LYS A 406 -19.51 12.01 -13.03
N ASP A 407 -19.17 13.28 -12.86
CA ASP A 407 -19.37 14.31 -13.87
C ASP A 407 -18.19 14.29 -14.85
N SER A 408 -18.45 14.56 -16.14
CA SER A 408 -17.42 14.53 -17.20
C SER A 408 -16.29 15.56 -17.02
N LEU A 409 -16.49 16.54 -16.16
CA LEU A 409 -15.54 17.64 -15.89
C LEU A 409 -14.97 17.61 -14.45
N ASP A 410 -15.62 16.90 -13.54
CA ASP A 410 -15.21 16.77 -12.14
C ASP A 410 -14.98 15.30 -11.76
N ASN A 411 -14.05 15.12 -10.89
CA ASN A 411 -13.73 13.85 -10.26
C ASN A 411 -14.97 13.28 -9.55
N GLY A 412 -15.33 12.06 -9.77
CA GLY A 412 -16.51 11.26 -9.35
C GLY A 412 -17.31 11.73 -8.12
N GLY A 413 -18.55 11.28 -8.04
CA GLY A 413 -19.43 11.61 -6.93
C GLY A 413 -18.92 11.13 -5.59
N THR A 414 -19.13 11.92 -4.55
CA THR A 414 -18.61 11.69 -3.20
C THR A 414 -19.73 11.67 -2.18
N ALA A 415 -19.70 10.73 -1.24
CA ALA A 415 -20.58 10.72 -0.07
C ALA A 415 -19.80 11.00 1.21
N PHE A 416 -20.35 11.83 2.07
CA PHE A 416 -19.93 12.00 3.45
C PHE A 416 -21.00 11.45 4.39
N ILE A 417 -20.61 10.51 5.26
CA ILE A 417 -21.47 9.86 6.24
C ILE A 417 -20.89 10.08 7.63
N GLY A 418 -21.54 10.91 8.43
CA GLY A 418 -21.04 11.33 9.75
C GLY A 418 -21.12 10.26 10.85
N LYS A 419 -21.81 9.15 10.60
CA LYS A 419 -21.87 7.97 11.47
C LYS A 419 -21.57 6.70 10.69
N ASN A 420 -22.31 5.61 10.89
CA ASN A 420 -22.05 4.32 10.31
C ASN A 420 -22.69 4.15 8.92
N LEU A 421 -22.07 3.34 8.07
CA LEU A 421 -22.66 2.77 6.86
C LEU A 421 -22.91 1.28 7.07
N ASN A 422 -24.17 0.86 6.96
CA ASN A 422 -24.59 -0.53 7.11
C ASN A 422 -25.13 -1.05 5.78
N ILE A 423 -24.63 -2.19 5.32
CA ILE A 423 -24.99 -2.82 4.06
C ILE A 423 -25.39 -4.26 4.30
N GLY A 424 -26.53 -4.68 3.72
CA GLY A 424 -27.00 -6.05 3.75
C GLY A 424 -27.96 -6.35 4.90
N ASN A 425 -28.31 -7.62 5.04
CA ASN A 425 -29.23 -8.10 6.05
C ASN A 425 -28.52 -8.31 7.39
N ARG A 426 -28.79 -7.48 8.39
CA ARG A 426 -28.19 -7.61 9.74
C ARG A 426 -28.50 -8.95 10.43
N ASN A 427 -29.59 -9.61 10.03
CA ASN A 427 -29.96 -10.93 10.52
C ASN A 427 -29.43 -12.04 9.61
N GLY A 428 -28.53 -11.71 8.69
CA GLY A 428 -27.92 -12.65 7.75
C GLY A 428 -27.29 -13.83 8.48
N THR A 429 -27.49 -15.00 7.92
CA THR A 429 -26.96 -16.27 8.39
C THR A 429 -25.96 -16.82 7.37
N ASN A 430 -25.44 -18.02 7.61
CA ASN A 430 -24.63 -18.72 6.62
C ASN A 430 -25.41 -19.10 5.33
N SER A 431 -26.72 -18.91 5.32
CA SER A 431 -27.57 -19.19 4.14
C SER A 431 -27.50 -18.01 3.17
N THR A 432 -26.95 -18.22 1.99
CA THR A 432 -26.89 -17.21 0.93
C THR A 432 -28.26 -16.83 0.37
N SER A 433 -29.31 -17.60 0.68
CA SER A 433 -30.70 -17.28 0.28
C SER A 433 -31.25 -16.03 1.00
N ASP A 434 -30.69 -15.70 2.15
CA ASP A 434 -31.12 -14.59 2.99
C ASP A 434 -30.29 -13.31 2.74
N ASP A 435 -29.28 -13.39 1.88
CA ASP A 435 -28.41 -12.28 1.57
C ASP A 435 -29.15 -11.20 0.76
N ALA A 436 -29.00 -9.96 1.20
CA ALA A 436 -29.53 -8.83 0.47
C ALA A 436 -28.63 -8.54 -0.75
N LYS A 437 -29.25 -8.35 -1.93
CA LYS A 437 -28.54 -7.94 -3.15
C LYS A 437 -28.39 -6.42 -3.16
N ASN A 438 -27.19 -5.95 -2.91
CA ASN A 438 -26.89 -4.54 -2.79
C ASN A 438 -25.89 -4.06 -3.86
N GLU A 439 -25.89 -2.75 -4.13
CA GLU A 439 -24.91 -2.13 -5.03
C GLU A 439 -24.36 -0.85 -4.41
N LEU A 440 -23.03 -0.68 -4.48
CA LEU A 440 -22.31 0.50 -3.99
C LEU A 440 -21.35 1.01 -5.06
N VAL A 441 -21.50 2.27 -5.51
CA VAL A 441 -20.66 2.88 -6.54
C VAL A 441 -20.26 4.29 -6.16
N GLY A 442 -18.96 4.62 -6.26
CA GLY A 442 -18.42 5.97 -5.99
C GLY A 442 -17.45 6.02 -4.83
N THR A 443 -17.20 7.22 -4.32
CA THR A 443 -16.27 7.45 -3.20
C THR A 443 -17.04 7.81 -1.93
N TYR A 444 -16.75 7.13 -0.84
CA TYR A 444 -17.45 7.26 0.43
C TYR A 444 -16.49 7.59 1.57
N TYR A 445 -16.82 8.61 2.38
CA TYR A 445 -16.14 8.99 3.62
C TYR A 445 -17.06 8.72 4.79
N ILE A 446 -16.65 7.83 5.69
CA ILE A 446 -17.45 7.35 6.81
C ILE A 446 -16.71 7.66 8.10
N LYS A 447 -17.30 8.51 8.97
CA LYS A 447 -16.72 8.82 10.29
C LYS A 447 -16.88 7.69 11.31
N GLY A 448 -17.92 6.91 11.19
CA GLY A 448 -18.16 5.75 12.04
C GLY A 448 -17.61 4.46 11.42
N ASN A 449 -18.33 3.37 11.63
CA ASN A 449 -17.98 2.04 11.17
C ASN A 449 -18.61 1.71 9.82
N LEU A 450 -18.00 0.77 9.12
CA LEU A 450 -18.58 0.11 7.94
C LEU A 450 -18.91 -1.34 8.30
N ASP A 451 -20.19 -1.69 8.23
CA ASP A 451 -20.68 -3.05 8.42
C ASP A 451 -21.29 -3.60 7.13
N ILE A 452 -20.75 -4.72 6.61
CA ILE A 452 -21.28 -5.47 5.46
C ILE A 452 -21.68 -6.85 5.97
N LEU A 453 -22.99 -7.04 6.18
CA LEU A 453 -23.53 -8.22 6.84
C LEU A 453 -24.63 -8.84 6.00
N GLY A 454 -24.51 -10.14 5.62
CA GLY A 454 -25.55 -10.84 4.85
C GLY A 454 -25.85 -10.14 3.52
N SER A 455 -24.83 -9.90 2.70
CA SER A 455 -24.96 -9.15 1.46
C SER A 455 -24.25 -9.82 0.29
N GLU A 456 -24.95 -9.93 -0.85
CA GLU A 456 -24.33 -10.04 -2.17
C GLU A 456 -24.07 -8.62 -2.70
N LEU A 457 -22.92 -8.06 -2.38
CA LEU A 457 -22.56 -6.69 -2.75
C LEU A 457 -21.90 -6.64 -4.14
N THR A 458 -22.51 -5.90 -5.07
CA THR A 458 -21.88 -5.51 -6.35
C THR A 458 -21.30 -4.12 -6.22
N THR A 459 -20.02 -3.91 -6.58
CA THR A 459 -19.36 -2.65 -6.23
C THR A 459 -18.34 -2.18 -7.25
N ASN A 460 -18.23 -0.85 -7.35
CA ASN A 460 -17.08 -0.11 -7.88
C ASN A 460 -16.92 1.13 -6.98
N ALA A 461 -16.23 0.95 -5.85
CA ALA A 461 -16.20 1.97 -4.80
C ALA A 461 -14.85 2.06 -4.10
N VAL A 462 -14.50 3.29 -3.69
CA VAL A 462 -13.44 3.59 -2.73
C VAL A 462 -14.08 4.10 -1.45
N VAL A 463 -13.77 3.47 -0.33
CA VAL A 463 -14.41 3.77 0.96
C VAL A 463 -13.34 4.09 2.00
N TYR A 464 -13.42 5.27 2.55
CA TYR A 464 -12.58 5.75 3.66
C TYR A 464 -13.38 5.66 4.96
N VAL A 465 -12.85 4.96 5.96
CA VAL A 465 -13.53 4.68 7.23
C VAL A 465 -12.64 5.14 8.38
N GLU A 466 -13.16 6.00 9.26
CA GLU A 466 -12.43 6.38 10.47
C GLU A 466 -12.54 5.32 11.58
N GLY A 467 -13.66 4.58 11.61
CA GLY A 467 -13.92 3.50 12.55
C GLY A 467 -13.46 2.12 12.04
N ASP A 468 -14.08 1.09 12.59
CA ASP A 468 -13.81 -0.29 12.27
C ASP A 468 -14.61 -0.79 11.06
N VAL A 469 -14.12 -1.87 10.42
CA VAL A 469 -14.79 -2.52 9.31
C VAL A 469 -15.09 -3.97 9.66
N THR A 470 -16.35 -4.37 9.50
CA THR A 470 -16.80 -5.74 9.73
C THR A 470 -17.44 -6.31 8.47
N ILE A 471 -16.98 -7.47 8.00
CA ILE A 471 -17.57 -8.19 6.87
C ILE A 471 -17.89 -9.61 7.32
N ARG A 472 -19.21 -9.98 7.26
CA ARG A 472 -19.66 -11.32 7.66
C ARG A 472 -20.81 -11.78 6.77
N PHE A 473 -20.88 -13.09 6.52
CA PHE A 473 -21.96 -13.72 5.74
C PHE A 473 -22.19 -13.06 4.38
N SER A 474 -21.15 -12.59 3.72
CA SER A 474 -21.28 -11.74 2.53
C SER A 474 -20.36 -12.20 1.41
N SER A 475 -20.74 -11.87 0.18
CA SER A 475 -19.88 -11.90 -1.00
C SER A 475 -19.78 -10.51 -1.61
N ILE A 476 -18.61 -10.19 -2.19
CA ILE A 476 -18.36 -8.89 -2.83
C ILE A 476 -17.84 -9.14 -4.24
N LYS A 477 -18.56 -8.63 -5.24
CA LYS A 477 -18.21 -8.78 -6.65
C LYS A 477 -17.99 -7.42 -7.30
N GLY A 478 -17.05 -7.35 -8.22
CA GLY A 478 -16.84 -6.17 -9.03
C GLY A 478 -18.05 -5.90 -9.94
N LYS A 479 -18.46 -4.62 -10.04
CA LYS A 479 -19.48 -4.20 -11.00
C LYS A 479 -18.88 -4.23 -12.41
N GLU A 480 -19.61 -4.75 -13.38
CA GLU A 480 -19.24 -4.64 -14.79
C GLU A 480 -19.32 -3.18 -15.24
N LEU A 481 -18.21 -2.67 -15.78
CA LEU A 481 -18.09 -1.32 -16.27
C LEU A 481 -18.38 -1.27 -17.78
N PRO A 482 -18.78 -0.11 -18.33
CA PRO A 482 -18.99 0.04 -19.77
C PRO A 482 -17.77 -0.31 -20.65
N SER A 483 -16.57 -0.27 -20.08
CA SER A 483 -15.32 -0.69 -20.74
C SER A 483 -15.19 -2.23 -20.87
N GLY A 484 -16.07 -3.01 -20.27
CA GLY A 484 -15.98 -4.47 -20.14
C GLY A 484 -15.10 -4.95 -18.98
N GLU A 485 -14.51 -4.02 -18.24
CA GLU A 485 -13.71 -4.30 -17.04
C GLU A 485 -14.60 -4.47 -15.81
N LYS A 486 -14.05 -5.08 -14.76
CA LYS A 486 -14.75 -5.24 -13.48
C LYS A 486 -14.23 -4.23 -12.47
N GLY A 487 -15.14 -3.51 -11.83
CA GLY A 487 -14.85 -2.70 -10.67
C GLY A 487 -14.43 -3.55 -9.46
N SER A 488 -14.14 -2.90 -8.36
CA SER A 488 -13.80 -3.55 -7.09
C SER A 488 -14.15 -2.66 -5.90
N LEU A 489 -13.98 -3.19 -4.69
CA LEU A 489 -14.10 -2.43 -3.46
C LEU A 489 -12.70 -2.14 -2.92
N ILE A 490 -12.42 -0.87 -2.64
CA ILE A 490 -11.18 -0.48 -1.97
C ILE A 490 -11.55 0.19 -0.65
N ILE A 491 -11.04 -0.34 0.45
CA ILE A 491 -11.32 0.16 1.79
C ILE A 491 -10.04 0.68 2.42
N PHE A 492 -10.08 1.93 2.87
CA PHE A 492 -9.09 2.56 3.73
C PHE A 492 -9.70 2.78 5.11
N SER A 493 -9.16 2.13 6.14
CA SER A 493 -9.65 2.26 7.51
C SER A 493 -8.57 2.79 8.45
N LYS A 494 -8.98 3.62 9.41
CA LYS A 494 -8.17 3.96 10.59
C LYS A 494 -8.43 3.00 11.76
N GLY A 495 -9.49 2.18 11.68
CA GLY A 495 -9.88 1.17 12.65
C GLY A 495 -9.40 -0.24 12.30
N ASP A 496 -9.82 -1.22 13.06
CA ASP A 496 -9.56 -2.62 12.80
C ASP A 496 -10.45 -3.16 11.66
N ILE A 497 -9.93 -4.11 10.87
CA ILE A 497 -10.71 -4.81 9.85
C ILE A 497 -10.82 -6.28 10.23
N GLN A 498 -12.06 -6.78 10.32
CA GLN A 498 -12.35 -8.17 10.61
C GLN A 498 -13.22 -8.80 9.53
N ILE A 499 -12.76 -9.93 8.98
CA ILE A 499 -13.53 -10.76 8.04
C ILE A 499 -13.71 -12.15 8.64
N ALA A 500 -14.95 -12.55 8.87
CA ALA A 500 -15.30 -13.82 9.48
C ALA A 500 -16.66 -14.34 9.00
N ASN A 501 -16.92 -15.64 9.21
CA ASN A 501 -18.18 -16.29 8.87
C ASN A 501 -18.59 -16.14 7.40
N ILE A 502 -17.62 -16.18 6.49
CA ILE A 502 -17.84 -16.15 5.05
C ILE A 502 -17.93 -17.59 4.56
N SER A 503 -19.04 -17.99 3.92
CA SER A 503 -19.29 -19.38 3.49
C SER A 503 -18.86 -20.38 4.57
N ALA A 504 -19.34 -20.15 5.79
CA ALA A 504 -18.90 -20.93 6.93
C ALA A 504 -19.37 -22.39 6.77
N TYR A 505 -18.38 -23.31 6.87
CA TYR A 505 -18.52 -24.75 6.68
C TYR A 505 -18.95 -25.20 5.28
N GLU A 506 -19.06 -24.28 4.31
CA GLU A 506 -19.35 -24.63 2.92
C GLU A 506 -18.09 -25.06 2.15
N GLN A 507 -18.30 -25.86 1.07
CA GLN A 507 -17.21 -26.33 0.23
C GLN A 507 -16.74 -25.25 -0.76
N ASN A 508 -17.68 -24.42 -1.22
CA ASN A 508 -17.38 -23.33 -2.16
C ASN A 508 -17.02 -22.06 -1.40
N ALA A 509 -15.93 -21.42 -1.81
CA ALA A 509 -15.56 -20.13 -1.25
C ALA A 509 -16.42 -19.02 -1.82
N SER A 510 -16.85 -18.08 -0.96
CA SER A 510 -17.32 -16.79 -1.44
C SER A 510 -16.15 -15.90 -1.84
N GLU A 511 -16.29 -15.26 -2.99
CA GLU A 511 -15.34 -14.27 -3.46
C GLU A 511 -15.59 -12.92 -2.80
N ILE A 512 -14.50 -12.29 -2.40
CA ILE A 512 -14.45 -10.90 -1.95
C ILE A 512 -13.48 -10.16 -2.87
N SER A 513 -14.03 -9.51 -3.88
CA SER A 513 -13.29 -8.68 -4.85
C SER A 513 -12.99 -7.32 -4.23
N ALA A 514 -11.94 -7.27 -3.41
CA ALA A 514 -11.62 -6.08 -2.62
C ALA A 514 -10.13 -5.95 -2.29
N TYR A 515 -9.71 -4.70 -2.08
CA TYR A 515 -8.45 -4.36 -1.43
C TYR A 515 -8.73 -3.69 -0.08
N PHE A 516 -8.02 -4.15 0.95
CA PHE A 516 -8.15 -3.66 2.30
C PHE A 516 -6.87 -2.99 2.76
N PHE A 517 -6.99 -1.76 3.23
CA PHE A 517 -5.92 -1.07 3.95
C PHE A 517 -6.40 -0.64 5.33
N THR A 518 -5.58 -0.88 6.37
CA THR A 518 -5.84 -0.32 7.71
C THR A 518 -4.54 0.12 8.40
N GLU A 519 -4.64 1.21 9.15
CA GLU A 519 -3.57 1.68 10.04
C GLU A 519 -3.50 0.86 11.36
N LYS A 520 -4.43 -0.07 11.57
CA LYS A 520 -4.49 -0.96 12.74
C LYS A 520 -4.32 -2.43 12.34
N ASN A 521 -5.18 -3.31 12.82
CA ASN A 521 -5.07 -4.75 12.66
C ASN A 521 -6.04 -5.26 11.59
N PHE A 522 -5.58 -6.26 10.87
CA PHE A 522 -6.42 -7.04 9.98
C PHE A 522 -6.41 -8.50 10.44
N GLU A 523 -7.58 -9.05 10.71
CA GLU A 523 -7.75 -10.44 11.13
C GLU A 523 -8.76 -11.17 10.26
N MET A 524 -8.40 -12.39 9.82
CA MET A 524 -9.25 -13.22 8.98
C MET A 524 -9.18 -14.68 9.37
N TYR A 525 -10.36 -15.30 9.51
CA TYR A 525 -10.52 -16.65 10.03
C TYR A 525 -11.11 -17.58 8.97
N GLY A 526 -10.25 -18.35 8.32
CA GLY A 526 -10.59 -19.37 7.32
C GLY A 526 -10.56 -20.82 7.87
N THR A 527 -10.67 -21.02 9.18
CA THR A 527 -10.80 -22.37 9.75
C THR A 527 -12.23 -22.90 9.61
N GLY A 528 -13.24 -22.13 9.99
CA GLY A 528 -14.64 -22.42 9.73
C GLY A 528 -15.14 -21.80 8.43
N SER A 529 -14.68 -20.61 8.07
CA SER A 529 -15.03 -19.89 6.84
C SER A 529 -14.34 -20.50 5.61
N ASN A 530 -14.85 -20.15 4.42
CA ASN A 530 -14.19 -20.43 3.14
C ASN A 530 -14.14 -19.14 2.33
N ILE A 531 -13.00 -18.46 2.39
CA ILE A 531 -12.81 -17.08 1.95
C ILE A 531 -11.84 -17.02 0.79
N TYR A 532 -12.21 -16.34 -0.28
CA TYR A 532 -11.36 -16.02 -1.40
C TYR A 532 -11.30 -14.50 -1.60
N ILE A 533 -10.20 -13.88 -1.16
CA ILE A 533 -9.92 -12.46 -1.48
C ILE A 533 -9.31 -12.40 -2.87
N ASN A 534 -10.00 -11.74 -3.79
CA ASN A 534 -9.51 -11.37 -5.12
C ASN A 534 -9.12 -9.89 -5.09
N GLY A 535 -7.87 -9.61 -4.70
CA GLY A 535 -7.44 -8.25 -4.40
C GLY A 535 -6.15 -8.18 -3.60
N GLY A 536 -6.22 -7.67 -2.38
CA GLY A 536 -5.06 -7.64 -1.48
C GLY A 536 -5.38 -7.07 -0.10
N ILE A 537 -4.40 -7.17 0.78
CA ILE A 537 -4.51 -6.75 2.17
C ILE A 537 -3.25 -6.00 2.57
N SER A 538 -3.43 -4.81 3.14
CA SER A 538 -2.35 -4.06 3.76
C SER A 538 -2.77 -3.56 5.14
N ALA A 539 -1.97 -3.81 6.17
CA ALA A 539 -2.31 -3.41 7.53
C ALA A 539 -1.06 -3.21 8.39
N ARG A 540 -1.22 -2.54 9.52
CA ARG A 540 -0.15 -2.48 10.51
C ARG A 540 0.24 -3.87 11.02
N ARG A 541 -0.73 -4.72 11.31
CA ARG A 541 -0.58 -6.12 11.72
C ARG A 541 -1.60 -6.97 10.99
N ILE A 542 -1.16 -8.10 10.43
CA ILE A 542 -2.04 -9.03 9.72
C ILE A 542 -1.97 -10.39 10.39
N ALA A 543 -3.12 -10.97 10.73
CA ALA A 543 -3.26 -12.33 11.22
C ALA A 543 -4.25 -13.12 10.34
N LEU A 544 -3.73 -14.13 9.63
CA LEU A 544 -4.50 -15.00 8.75
C LEU A 544 -4.48 -16.43 9.30
N HIS A 545 -5.67 -16.98 9.53
CA HIS A 545 -5.87 -18.32 10.09
C HIS A 545 -6.59 -19.22 9.12
N GLY A 546 -5.93 -20.23 8.56
CA GLY A 546 -6.52 -21.08 7.56
C GLY A 546 -6.31 -22.58 7.80
N VAL A 547 -7.23 -23.38 7.30
CA VAL A 547 -7.05 -24.81 7.08
C VAL A 547 -7.29 -25.11 5.61
N ARG A 548 -6.98 -26.32 5.15
CA ARG A 548 -7.23 -26.76 3.78
C ARG A 548 -8.29 -27.87 3.79
N GLY A 549 -9.05 -27.95 2.70
CA GLY A 549 -10.05 -29.00 2.53
C GLY A 549 -11.37 -28.73 3.23
N THR A 550 -11.93 -29.77 3.83
CA THR A 550 -13.27 -29.70 4.42
C THR A 550 -13.23 -29.22 5.85
N SER A 551 -14.24 -28.44 6.21
CA SER A 551 -14.55 -28.08 7.58
C SER A 551 -16.06 -28.26 7.76
N THR A 552 -16.45 -28.97 8.81
CA THR A 552 -17.88 -29.22 9.10
C THR A 552 -18.19 -28.88 10.55
N SER A 553 -19.44 -28.49 10.78
CA SER A 553 -19.98 -28.32 12.13
C SER A 553 -21.20 -29.19 12.29
N SER A 554 -21.37 -29.75 13.46
CA SER A 554 -22.59 -30.47 13.86
C SER A 554 -23.01 -30.00 15.23
N GLN A 555 -24.32 -29.84 15.43
CA GLN A 555 -24.90 -29.48 16.71
C GLN A 555 -25.47 -30.74 17.36
N SER A 556 -25.09 -31.00 18.60
CA SER A 556 -25.68 -32.10 19.37
C SER A 556 -27.09 -31.76 19.80
N TYR A 557 -27.87 -32.77 20.18
CA TYR A 557 -29.22 -32.61 20.73
C TYR A 557 -29.26 -31.63 21.93
N TYR A 558 -28.15 -31.51 22.68
CA TYR A 558 -28.02 -30.59 23.81
C TYR A 558 -27.47 -29.19 23.43
N GLY A 559 -27.44 -28.85 22.16
CA GLY A 559 -27.02 -27.53 21.69
C GLY A 559 -25.52 -27.32 21.59
N ASN A 560 -24.69 -28.32 21.94
CA ASN A 560 -23.23 -28.20 21.83
C ASN A 560 -22.79 -28.38 20.38
N TYR A 561 -21.93 -27.50 19.90
CA TYR A 561 -21.30 -27.60 18.59
C TYR A 561 -20.03 -28.42 18.64
N SER A 562 -19.88 -29.34 17.69
CA SER A 562 -18.61 -30.02 17.40
C SER A 562 -18.14 -29.67 16.00
N TYR A 563 -16.82 -29.54 15.84
CA TYR A 563 -16.20 -29.14 14.59
C TYR A 563 -15.22 -30.22 14.15
N SER A 564 -15.23 -30.56 12.87
CA SER A 564 -14.24 -31.48 12.31
C SER A 564 -13.56 -30.89 11.07
N TYR A 565 -12.33 -31.33 10.85
CA TYR A 565 -11.45 -30.84 9.82
C TYR A 565 -10.70 -32.00 9.18
N ASP A 566 -10.32 -31.86 7.91
CA ASP A 566 -9.44 -32.84 7.26
C ASP A 566 -8.12 -33.00 8.02
N THR A 567 -7.55 -34.20 8.00
CA THR A 567 -6.21 -34.43 8.56
C THR A 567 -5.14 -33.68 7.78
N PRO A 568 -3.99 -33.31 8.37
CA PRO A 568 -2.93 -32.62 7.66
C PRO A 568 -2.49 -33.30 6.34
N THR A 569 -2.43 -34.63 6.32
CA THR A 569 -2.08 -35.41 5.11
C THR A 569 -3.10 -35.22 3.98
N THR A 570 -4.39 -35.16 4.31
CA THR A 570 -5.47 -34.87 3.36
C THR A 570 -5.43 -33.41 2.93
N GLN A 571 -5.20 -32.49 3.86
CA GLN A 571 -5.12 -31.04 3.63
C GLN A 571 -4.04 -30.67 2.59
N GLU A 572 -2.91 -31.39 2.54
CA GLU A 572 -1.85 -31.13 1.56
C GLU A 572 -2.34 -31.15 0.09
N LYS A 573 -3.35 -31.98 -0.21
CA LYS A 573 -3.90 -32.17 -1.54
C LYS A 573 -5.16 -31.34 -1.82
N ARG A 574 -5.64 -30.59 -0.84
CA ARG A 574 -6.91 -29.85 -0.92
C ARG A 574 -6.67 -28.34 -1.06
N PRO A 575 -7.62 -27.58 -1.62
CA PRO A 575 -7.54 -26.13 -1.67
C PRO A 575 -7.60 -25.52 -0.27
N SER A 576 -6.99 -24.37 -0.10
CA SER A 576 -7.09 -23.59 1.13
C SER A 576 -8.50 -23.01 1.30
N ARG A 577 -8.97 -22.97 2.54
CA ARG A 577 -10.20 -22.25 2.91
C ARG A 577 -9.98 -20.75 3.14
N LEU A 578 -8.72 -20.31 3.13
CA LEU A 578 -8.34 -18.91 3.16
C LEU A 578 -7.31 -18.64 2.07
N ARG A 579 -7.75 -17.94 1.03
CA ARG A 579 -6.95 -17.60 -0.14
C ARG A 579 -6.95 -16.11 -0.36
N VAL A 580 -5.76 -15.55 -0.63
CA VAL A 580 -5.59 -14.16 -1.06
C VAL A 580 -4.87 -14.18 -2.39
N SER A 581 -5.51 -13.67 -3.45
CA SER A 581 -4.92 -13.56 -4.78
C SER A 581 -4.83 -12.09 -5.16
N TYR A 582 -3.63 -11.65 -5.50
CA TYR A 582 -3.43 -10.32 -6.04
C TYR A 582 -4.28 -10.10 -7.30
N ASN A 583 -4.92 -8.95 -7.37
CA ASN A 583 -5.68 -8.54 -8.55
C ASN A 583 -5.22 -7.15 -9.01
N PRO A 584 -4.52 -7.03 -10.15
CA PRO A 584 -4.06 -5.76 -10.67
C PRO A 584 -5.19 -4.81 -11.11
N ASP A 585 -6.39 -5.33 -11.42
CA ASP A 585 -7.53 -4.52 -11.89
C ASP A 585 -8.03 -3.56 -10.81
N ILE A 586 -7.73 -3.82 -9.54
CA ILE A 586 -8.02 -2.91 -8.42
C ILE A 586 -7.39 -1.54 -8.61
N ILE A 587 -6.21 -1.51 -9.21
CA ILE A 587 -5.49 -0.29 -9.55
C ILE A 587 -6.36 0.65 -10.40
N MET A 588 -7.14 0.10 -11.30
CA MET A 588 -8.02 0.88 -12.18
C MET A 588 -9.19 1.50 -11.39
N THR A 589 -9.84 0.71 -10.52
CA THR A 589 -10.89 1.24 -9.63
C THR A 589 -10.37 2.41 -8.79
N TYR A 590 -9.18 2.27 -8.24
CA TYR A 590 -8.55 3.34 -7.45
C TYR A 590 -8.27 4.58 -8.32
N SER A 591 -7.69 4.39 -9.50
CA SER A 591 -7.35 5.47 -10.42
C SER A 591 -8.59 6.23 -10.90
N ASP A 592 -9.69 5.52 -11.17
CA ASP A 592 -10.91 6.10 -11.71
C ASP A 592 -11.74 6.88 -10.67
N LEU A 593 -11.71 6.44 -9.41
CA LEU A 593 -12.52 7.00 -8.34
C LEU A 593 -11.76 7.96 -7.42
N ARG A 594 -10.45 8.01 -7.54
CA ARG A 594 -9.58 8.88 -6.75
C ARG A 594 -9.83 10.35 -7.10
N GLN A 595 -10.07 11.20 -6.07
CA GLN A 595 -10.39 12.61 -6.34
C GLN A 595 -9.30 13.62 -5.97
N LYS A 596 -8.77 13.57 -4.76
CA LYS A 596 -7.91 14.64 -4.22
C LYS A 596 -6.76 14.11 -3.36
N GLU A 597 -6.38 12.84 -3.50
CA GLU A 597 -5.31 12.31 -2.68
C GLU A 597 -3.95 12.88 -3.08
N PRO A 598 -3.14 13.25 -2.10
CA PRO A 598 -1.79 13.67 -2.38
C PRO A 598 -1.01 12.51 -3.01
N ILE A 599 -0.28 12.82 -4.07
CA ILE A 599 0.61 11.87 -4.70
C ILE A 599 1.78 11.62 -3.76
N ILE A 600 2.02 10.35 -3.47
CA ILE A 600 3.18 9.94 -2.68
C ILE A 600 4.34 9.78 -3.63
N TYR A 601 5.35 10.60 -3.41
CA TYR A 601 6.57 10.62 -4.18
C TYR A 601 7.60 9.60 -3.69
N GLN A 602 8.30 8.96 -4.62
CA GLN A 602 9.33 7.97 -4.35
C GLN A 602 10.51 8.12 -5.32
N ILE A 603 11.71 7.92 -4.79
CA ILE A 603 12.92 7.65 -5.58
C ILE A 603 13.42 6.26 -5.23
N ASP A 604 13.47 5.39 -6.22
CA ASP A 604 14.07 4.06 -6.05
C ASP A 604 15.60 4.16 -6.11
N PRO A 605 16.33 3.29 -5.40
CA PRO A 605 17.78 3.32 -5.39
C PRO A 605 18.34 3.13 -6.82
N SER A 606 19.38 3.90 -7.11
CA SER A 606 20.01 3.91 -8.42
C SER A 606 20.64 2.56 -8.79
N LYS A 607 20.47 2.16 -10.05
CA LYS A 607 21.17 1.02 -10.65
C LYS A 607 22.29 1.52 -11.54
N THR A 608 23.52 1.05 -11.31
CA THR A 608 24.64 1.34 -12.20
C THR A 608 24.42 0.58 -13.51
N LEU A 609 24.22 1.31 -14.62
CA LEU A 609 24.08 0.71 -15.95
C LEU A 609 25.44 0.48 -16.62
N ASN A 610 26.39 1.40 -16.45
CA ASN A 610 27.71 1.32 -17.09
C ASN A 610 28.77 2.07 -16.28
N ARG A 611 29.98 1.48 -16.18
CA ARG A 611 31.20 2.11 -15.65
C ARG A 611 32.22 2.11 -16.78
N GLN A 612 32.51 3.25 -17.38
CA GLN A 612 33.53 3.41 -18.40
C GLN A 612 34.79 4.11 -17.83
#